data_209106b950a536e87662ef08906a6aac
#
_entry.id   209106b950a536e87662ef08906a6aac
#
_cell.length_a   1.000
_cell.length_b   1.000
_cell.length_c   1.000
_cell.angle_alpha   90.00
_cell.angle_beta   90.00
_cell.angle_gamma   90.00
#
_symmetry.space_group_name_H-M   'P 1'
#
loop_
_entity.id
_entity.type
_entity.pdbx_description
1 polymer ?
#
loop_
_entity_poly.entity_id
_entity_poly.type
_entity_poly.pdbx_seq_one_letter_code
_entity_poly.pdbx_strand_id
1 'polypeptide(L)'
;LKTSLKPKHNMRFLFSCLFLVSFFSVFSQEEVKPKIEPVIKIDSLYREDQFYFSVTYNLLSDIPKGLRQDKFSAGLSLGFLRDMPINKKRTFAIAAGLGLSYQNFFQNLTISKDGNGALVYAVNDYNEIVSNKYRQYMVDLPIEFRWRNSTYESTKFWRIYAGLKLSYAFSTKSILDDGETTYKIVNNSDVNKFQYGPYISAGYNTWNVYMYYGLNPLFNNIKTASGSSLDVKTLNIGLIFYIL
;
A
#
# COMPACT_ATOMS: atom_id res chain seq x y z
N LEU A 1 14.03 42.98 -37.09
CA LEU A 1 13.64 41.61 -36.63
C LEU A 1 13.60 41.64 -35.09
N LYS A 2 12.38 41.62 -34.51
CA LYS A 2 12.17 41.48 -33.08
C LYS A 2 11.64 40.05 -32.84
N THR A 3 12.43 39.20 -32.20
CA THR A 3 12.02 37.90 -31.70
C THR A 3 11.41 38.05 -30.32
N SER A 4 10.10 37.77 -30.19
CA SER A 4 9.35 37.75 -28.94
C SER A 4 9.53 36.38 -28.30
N LEU A 5 10.28 36.33 -27.23
CA LEU A 5 10.36 35.19 -26.29
C LEU A 5 9.12 35.16 -25.38
N LYS A 6 8.32 34.11 -25.48
CA LYS A 6 7.19 33.84 -24.55
C LYS A 6 7.67 33.03 -23.35
N PRO A 7 7.66 33.55 -22.13
CA PRO A 7 7.85 32.76 -20.90
C PRO A 7 6.50 32.53 -20.23
N LYS A 8 5.69 31.58 -20.68
CA LYS A 8 4.40 31.26 -19.99
C LYS A 8 4.32 29.95 -19.26
N HIS A 9 5.33 29.08 -19.35
CA HIS A 9 5.26 27.75 -18.71
C HIS A 9 5.92 27.70 -17.30
N ASN A 10 6.95 28.48 -17.06
CA ASN A 10 7.71 28.41 -15.81
C ASN A 10 7.01 29.11 -14.63
N MET A 11 6.14 30.09 -14.91
CA MET A 11 5.46 30.86 -13.86
C MET A 11 4.36 30.05 -13.14
N ARG A 12 3.68 29.15 -13.84
CA ARG A 12 2.66 28.26 -13.23
C ARG A 12 3.31 27.21 -12.32
N PHE A 13 4.47 26.70 -12.69
CA PHE A 13 5.24 25.75 -11.88
C PHE A 13 5.80 26.42 -10.60
N LEU A 14 6.28 27.65 -10.70
CA LEU A 14 6.73 28.45 -9.56
C LEU A 14 5.60 28.76 -8.57
N PHE A 15 4.39 29.10 -9.06
CA PHE A 15 3.23 29.32 -8.21
C PHE A 15 2.75 28.04 -7.51
N SER A 16 2.83 26.88 -8.19
CA SER A 16 2.48 25.59 -7.60
C SER A 16 3.47 25.18 -6.51
N CYS A 17 4.76 25.41 -6.70
CA CYS A 17 5.78 25.15 -5.68
C CYS A 17 5.68 26.12 -4.49
N LEU A 18 5.35 27.40 -4.73
CA LEU A 18 5.15 28.38 -3.67
C LEU A 18 3.92 28.06 -2.80
N PHE A 19 2.85 27.56 -3.43
CA PHE A 19 1.63 27.13 -2.73
C PHE A 19 1.86 25.88 -1.84
N LEU A 20 2.71 24.95 -2.30
CA LEU A 20 3.12 23.78 -1.50
C LEU A 20 3.98 24.17 -0.29
N VAL A 21 4.89 25.16 -0.43
CA VAL A 21 5.74 25.64 0.65
C VAL A 21 4.94 26.42 1.70
N SER A 22 3.88 27.14 1.33
CA SER A 22 3.03 27.86 2.27
C SER A 22 2.20 26.95 3.18
N PHE A 23 1.91 25.71 2.78
CA PHE A 23 1.21 24.72 3.62
C PHE A 23 2.09 24.23 4.79
N PHE A 24 3.41 24.22 4.64
CA PHE A 24 4.32 23.81 5.74
C PHE A 24 4.53 24.89 6.81
N SER A 25 4.26 26.15 6.52
CA SER A 25 4.45 27.26 7.46
C SER A 25 3.32 27.44 8.48
N VAL A 26 2.15 26.81 8.25
CA VAL A 26 0.98 26.97 9.14
C VAL A 26 1.09 26.12 10.42
N PHE A 27 2.02 25.16 10.48
CA PHE A 27 2.20 24.30 11.65
C PHE A 27 3.26 24.80 12.67
N SER A 28 3.81 26.01 12.49
CA SER A 28 4.91 26.55 13.32
C SER A 28 4.53 27.79 14.15
N GLN A 29 3.27 27.93 14.56
CA GLN A 29 2.94 28.94 15.56
C GLN A 29 2.71 28.28 16.91
N GLU A 30 3.77 28.14 17.67
CA GLU A 30 3.72 27.85 19.10
C GLU A 30 3.25 29.12 19.83
N GLU A 31 1.97 29.16 20.17
CA GLU A 31 1.42 30.17 21.08
C GLU A 31 1.95 29.89 22.49
N VAL A 32 2.84 30.75 22.98
CA VAL A 32 3.30 30.74 24.39
C VAL A 32 2.10 31.11 25.28
N LYS A 33 1.34 30.12 25.72
CA LYS A 33 0.31 30.31 26.75
C LYS A 33 0.93 30.31 28.15
N PRO A 34 0.43 31.15 29.09
CA PRO A 34 0.89 31.13 30.47
C PRO A 34 0.68 29.73 31.07
N LYS A 35 1.71 29.21 31.75
CA LYS A 35 1.78 27.91 32.38
C LYS A 35 0.79 27.82 33.56
N ILE A 36 -0.49 27.67 33.25
CA ILE A 36 -1.44 27.11 34.20
C ILE A 36 -1.18 25.63 34.17
N GLU A 37 -0.65 25.05 35.21
CA GLU A 37 -0.52 23.59 35.30
C GLU A 37 -1.93 23.00 35.20
N PRO A 38 -2.29 22.35 34.10
CA PRO A 38 -3.61 21.75 34.03
C PRO A 38 -3.63 20.62 35.04
N VAL A 39 -4.65 20.60 35.89
CA VAL A 39 -5.02 19.37 36.60
C VAL A 39 -5.36 18.34 35.53
N ILE A 40 -4.36 17.58 35.08
CA ILE A 40 -4.51 16.55 34.07
C ILE A 40 -5.45 15.51 34.67
N LYS A 41 -6.72 15.59 34.29
CA LYS A 41 -7.69 14.53 34.60
C LYS A 41 -7.21 13.29 33.85
N ILE A 42 -6.59 12.36 34.58
CA ILE A 42 -6.05 11.13 34.02
C ILE A 42 -7.21 10.38 33.36
N ASP A 43 -7.27 10.39 32.02
CA ASP A 43 -8.19 9.55 31.28
C ASP A 43 -7.64 8.12 31.24
N SER A 44 -8.02 7.33 32.26
CA SER A 44 -7.66 5.91 32.32
C SER A 44 -8.32 5.07 31.22
N LEU A 45 -9.22 5.68 30.43
CA LEU A 45 -9.96 5.03 29.34
C LEU A 45 -9.51 5.47 27.95
N TYR A 46 -8.31 6.09 27.82
CA TYR A 46 -7.79 6.52 26.53
C TYR A 46 -7.74 5.39 25.49
N ARG A 47 -8.02 5.73 24.25
CA ARG A 47 -7.92 4.84 23.08
C ARG A 47 -6.93 5.44 22.09
N GLU A 48 -6.32 4.58 21.30
CA GLU A 48 -5.47 5.01 20.20
C GLU A 48 -6.10 4.61 18.86
N ASP A 49 -7.27 5.19 18.59
CA ASP A 49 -7.87 5.10 17.27
C ASP A 49 -6.93 5.80 16.26
N GLN A 50 -6.61 5.15 15.15
CA GLN A 50 -5.52 5.60 14.29
C GLN A 50 -5.92 5.60 12.83
N PHE A 51 -5.59 6.67 12.13
CA PHE A 51 -5.41 6.61 10.70
C PHE A 51 -4.05 5.99 10.38
N TYR A 52 -3.99 5.18 9.35
CA TYR A 52 -2.72 4.67 8.86
C TYR A 52 -2.51 5.03 7.39
N PHE A 53 -1.25 5.18 7.04
CA PHE A 53 -0.76 5.30 5.68
C PHE A 53 0.46 4.39 5.52
N SER A 54 0.52 3.61 4.44
CA SER A 54 1.69 2.77 4.18
C SER A 54 2.21 2.91 2.76
N VAL A 55 3.51 2.76 2.63
CA VAL A 55 4.23 2.67 1.36
C VAL A 55 5.02 1.38 1.37
N THR A 56 4.82 0.53 0.36
CA THR A 56 5.46 -0.78 0.29
C THR A 56 6.16 -1.01 -1.04
N TYR A 57 7.18 -1.84 -0.99
CA TYR A 57 7.73 -2.55 -2.14
C TYR A 57 7.02 -3.89 -2.23
N ASN A 58 6.43 -4.18 -3.39
CA ASN A 58 5.63 -5.37 -3.62
C ASN A 58 6.44 -6.42 -4.37
N LEU A 59 6.60 -7.57 -3.76
CA LEU A 59 7.27 -8.73 -4.33
C LEU A 59 6.24 -9.82 -4.67
N LEU A 60 6.57 -10.64 -5.64
CA LEU A 60 5.86 -11.86 -5.96
C LEU A 60 6.66 -13.06 -5.41
N SER A 61 5.99 -13.95 -4.72
CA SER A 61 6.53 -15.24 -4.25
C SER A 61 5.83 -16.40 -4.95
N ASP A 62 6.36 -17.60 -4.80
CA ASP A 62 5.87 -18.83 -5.45
C ASP A 62 5.77 -18.67 -6.98
N ILE A 63 6.75 -17.98 -7.56
CA ILE A 63 6.79 -17.65 -8.99
C ILE A 63 7.21 -18.85 -9.84
N PRO A 64 6.57 -19.10 -11.00
CA PRO A 64 7.01 -20.13 -11.95
C PRO A 64 8.38 -19.78 -12.56
N LYS A 65 9.06 -20.81 -13.08
CA LYS A 65 10.37 -20.65 -13.72
C LYS A 65 10.32 -19.59 -14.84
N GLY A 66 11.25 -18.64 -14.80
CA GLY A 66 11.39 -17.56 -15.79
C GLY A 66 10.59 -16.30 -15.46
N LEU A 67 9.59 -16.37 -14.58
CA LEU A 67 8.89 -15.16 -14.12
C LEU A 67 9.82 -14.35 -13.20
N ARG A 68 9.89 -13.05 -13.42
CA ARG A 68 10.74 -12.13 -12.64
C ARG A 68 10.16 -10.70 -12.63
N GLN A 69 10.61 -9.94 -11.65
CA GLN A 69 10.28 -8.52 -11.46
C GLN A 69 11.55 -7.69 -11.64
N ASP A 70 11.60 -6.81 -12.63
CA ASP A 70 12.80 -6.02 -12.95
C ASP A 70 12.68 -4.54 -12.60
N LYS A 71 11.46 -4.08 -12.28
CA LYS A 71 11.20 -2.67 -11.96
C LYS A 71 10.58 -2.53 -10.58
N PHE A 72 10.74 -1.36 -9.98
CA PHE A 72 10.19 -1.05 -8.68
C PHE A 72 8.65 -1.16 -8.66
N SER A 73 8.16 -2.11 -7.89
CA SER A 73 6.74 -2.42 -7.73
C SER A 73 6.22 -1.80 -6.44
N ALA A 74 5.50 -0.69 -6.55
CA ALA A 74 5.04 0.09 -5.39
C ALA A 74 3.64 -0.30 -4.93
N GLY A 75 3.42 -0.27 -3.62
CA GLY A 75 2.12 -0.34 -2.98
C GLY A 75 1.87 0.88 -2.10
N LEU A 76 0.61 1.30 -2.04
CA LEU A 76 0.13 2.35 -1.17
C LEU A 76 -1.12 1.85 -0.45
N SER A 77 -1.26 2.11 0.84
CA SER A 77 -2.52 1.88 1.54
C SER A 77 -2.79 2.96 2.57
N LEU A 78 -4.06 3.18 2.81
CA LEU A 78 -4.55 4.12 3.80
C LEU A 78 -5.84 3.58 4.42
N GLY A 79 -6.10 3.93 5.67
CA GLY A 79 -7.31 3.50 6.34
C GLY A 79 -7.39 3.99 7.77
N PHE A 80 -8.39 3.48 8.47
CA PHE A 80 -8.67 3.77 9.85
C PHE A 80 -8.80 2.48 10.65
N LEU A 81 -8.24 2.48 11.86
CA LEU A 81 -8.25 1.38 12.81
C LEU A 81 -8.84 1.83 14.14
N ARG A 82 -9.87 1.15 14.58
CA ARG A 82 -10.48 1.33 15.89
C ARG A 82 -9.75 0.51 16.92
N ASP A 83 -9.21 1.16 17.94
CA ASP A 83 -8.46 0.54 19.03
C ASP A 83 -9.36 0.09 20.18
N MET A 84 -9.21 -1.15 20.60
CA MET A 84 -9.97 -1.76 21.70
C MET A 84 -9.01 -2.36 22.73
N PRO A 85 -8.55 -1.56 23.72
CA PRO A 85 -7.64 -2.05 24.75
C PRO A 85 -8.26 -3.17 25.58
N ILE A 86 -7.48 -4.23 25.82
CA ILE A 86 -7.94 -5.43 26.53
C ILE A 86 -7.39 -5.53 27.95
N ASN A 87 -6.43 -4.68 28.33
CA ASN A 87 -5.89 -4.65 29.69
C ASN A 87 -5.98 -3.24 30.32
N LYS A 88 -5.96 -3.19 31.67
CA LYS A 88 -6.05 -1.94 32.43
C LYS A 88 -4.90 -0.96 32.13
N LYS A 89 -3.70 -1.47 31.85
CA LYS A 89 -2.52 -0.66 31.49
C LYS A 89 -2.55 -0.19 30.03
N ARG A 90 -3.50 -0.65 29.22
CA ARG A 90 -3.67 -0.35 27.78
C ARG A 90 -2.44 -0.64 26.91
N THR A 91 -1.57 -1.52 27.40
CA THR A 91 -0.40 -1.99 26.65
C THR A 91 -0.73 -3.06 25.62
N PHE A 92 -1.88 -3.73 25.79
CA PHE A 92 -2.42 -4.68 24.81
C PHE A 92 -3.78 -4.24 24.34
N ALA A 93 -4.01 -4.36 23.04
CA ALA A 93 -5.28 -4.03 22.39
C ALA A 93 -5.56 -4.98 21.22
N ILE A 94 -6.82 -5.07 20.83
CA ILE A 94 -7.25 -5.58 19.54
C ILE A 94 -7.70 -4.36 18.73
N ALA A 95 -7.37 -4.32 17.44
CA ALA A 95 -7.90 -3.30 16.56
C ALA A 95 -8.51 -3.94 15.32
N ALA A 96 -9.57 -3.30 14.81
CA ALA A 96 -10.17 -3.64 13.54
C ALA A 96 -10.49 -2.35 12.78
N GLY A 97 -10.47 -2.41 11.45
CA GLY A 97 -10.69 -1.22 10.68
C GLY A 97 -11.04 -1.45 9.23
N LEU A 98 -11.06 -0.37 8.47
CA LEU A 98 -11.28 -0.38 7.04
C LEU A 98 -10.21 0.47 6.36
N GLY A 99 -9.80 0.03 5.18
CA GLY A 99 -8.82 0.76 4.38
C GLY A 99 -9.00 0.54 2.89
N LEU A 100 -8.21 1.29 2.15
CA LEU A 100 -8.05 1.17 0.72
C LEU A 100 -6.59 0.91 0.40
N SER A 101 -6.32 0.03 -0.54
CA SER A 101 -4.97 -0.21 -1.02
C SER A 101 -4.87 -0.25 -2.53
N TYR A 102 -3.74 0.21 -3.00
CA TYR A 102 -3.29 0.14 -4.37
C TYR A 102 -2.00 -0.67 -4.42
N GLN A 103 -1.94 -1.65 -5.29
CA GLN A 103 -0.74 -2.43 -5.56
C GLN A 103 -0.43 -2.42 -7.04
N ASN A 104 0.85 -2.26 -7.36
CA ASN A 104 1.38 -2.34 -8.71
C ASN A 104 2.54 -3.33 -8.71
N PHE A 105 2.57 -4.20 -9.71
CA PHE A 105 3.61 -5.20 -9.93
C PHE A 105 4.14 -5.04 -11.36
N PHE A 106 5.41 -4.77 -11.49
CA PHE A 106 6.12 -4.87 -12.77
C PHE A 106 6.71 -6.26 -12.87
N GLN A 107 6.39 -6.98 -13.94
CA GLN A 107 6.79 -8.38 -14.10
C GLN A 107 6.68 -8.79 -15.58
N ASN A 108 7.28 -9.92 -15.97
CA ASN A 108 7.30 -10.40 -17.35
C ASN A 108 6.19 -11.43 -17.68
N LEU A 109 5.15 -11.57 -16.85
CA LEU A 109 3.96 -12.38 -17.16
C LEU A 109 3.03 -11.58 -18.06
N THR A 110 2.90 -11.94 -19.31
CA THR A 110 1.95 -11.35 -20.25
C THR A 110 0.59 -12.02 -20.15
N ILE A 111 -0.45 -11.22 -20.18
CA ILE A 111 -1.84 -11.68 -20.25
C ILE A 111 -2.42 -11.12 -21.54
N SER A 112 -2.80 -11.99 -22.46
CA SER A 112 -3.36 -11.66 -23.76
C SER A 112 -4.68 -12.41 -24.01
N LYS A 113 -5.37 -12.09 -25.09
CA LYS A 113 -6.53 -12.86 -25.56
C LYS A 113 -6.13 -13.63 -26.80
N ASP A 114 -6.53 -14.90 -26.88
CA ASP A 114 -6.43 -15.68 -28.10
C ASP A 114 -7.49 -15.27 -29.15
N GLY A 115 -7.48 -15.93 -30.32
CA GLY A 115 -8.45 -15.69 -31.39
C GLY A 115 -9.91 -15.95 -31.01
N ASN A 116 -10.18 -16.70 -29.93
CA ASN A 116 -11.49 -17.01 -29.41
C ASN A 116 -11.89 -16.09 -28.22
N GLY A 117 -11.00 -15.16 -27.84
CA GLY A 117 -11.21 -14.26 -26.71
C GLY A 117 -10.87 -14.82 -25.35
N ALA A 118 -10.36 -16.05 -25.25
CA ALA A 118 -9.89 -16.64 -24.01
C ALA A 118 -8.55 -16.04 -23.55
N LEU A 119 -8.35 -15.97 -22.23
CA LEU A 119 -7.13 -15.40 -21.67
C LEU A 119 -5.98 -16.41 -21.73
N VAL A 120 -4.85 -15.96 -22.23
CA VAL A 120 -3.60 -16.71 -22.32
C VAL A 120 -2.53 -16.05 -21.48
N TYR A 121 -1.84 -16.83 -20.68
CA TYR A 121 -0.80 -16.41 -19.76
C TYR A 121 0.55 -16.93 -20.25
N ALA A 122 1.48 -16.05 -20.56
CA ALA A 122 2.83 -16.43 -21.02
C ALA A 122 3.91 -15.67 -20.24
N VAL A 123 4.98 -16.37 -19.89
CA VAL A 123 6.19 -15.76 -19.35
C VAL A 123 7.12 -15.46 -20.52
N ASN A 124 7.34 -14.19 -20.83
CA ASN A 124 8.13 -13.76 -21.98
C ASN A 124 9.49 -13.19 -21.55
N ASP A 125 10.46 -13.24 -22.45
CA ASP A 125 11.72 -12.54 -22.24
C ASP A 125 11.53 -11.03 -22.40
N TYR A 126 12.27 -10.23 -21.60
CA TYR A 126 12.18 -8.77 -21.61
C TYR A 126 12.63 -8.10 -22.89
N ASN A 127 13.33 -8.82 -23.77
CA ASN A 127 13.80 -8.28 -25.06
C ASN A 127 12.65 -7.89 -26.01
N GLU A 128 11.44 -8.42 -25.77
CA GLU A 128 10.23 -8.20 -26.59
C GLU A 128 9.19 -7.31 -25.90
N ILE A 129 9.47 -6.82 -24.68
CA ILE A 129 8.49 -6.11 -23.88
C ILE A 129 9.10 -4.82 -23.33
N VAL A 130 8.55 -3.67 -23.66
CA VAL A 130 8.93 -2.36 -23.11
C VAL A 130 8.45 -2.22 -21.66
N SER A 131 7.21 -2.63 -21.40
CA SER A 131 6.63 -2.56 -20.06
C SER A 131 5.48 -3.53 -19.88
N ASN A 132 5.52 -4.30 -18.81
CA ASN A 132 4.38 -5.10 -18.39
C ASN A 132 4.11 -4.88 -16.89
N LYS A 133 2.85 -4.60 -16.55
CA LYS A 133 2.45 -4.28 -15.20
C LYS A 133 1.04 -4.76 -14.90
N TYR A 134 0.91 -5.31 -13.69
CA TYR A 134 -0.36 -5.66 -13.09
C TYR A 134 -0.67 -4.69 -11.96
N ARG A 135 -1.89 -4.17 -11.91
CA ARG A 135 -2.38 -3.25 -10.88
C ARG A 135 -3.66 -3.74 -10.28
N GLN A 136 -3.83 -3.51 -8.98
CA GLN A 136 -5.08 -3.78 -8.29
C GLN A 136 -5.40 -2.70 -7.26
N TYR A 137 -6.71 -2.43 -7.11
CA TYR A 137 -7.29 -1.58 -6.10
C TYR A 137 -8.16 -2.44 -5.20
N MET A 138 -7.98 -2.33 -3.90
CA MET A 138 -8.63 -3.20 -2.92
C MET A 138 -9.25 -2.40 -1.79
N VAL A 139 -10.34 -2.95 -1.23
CA VAL A 139 -10.83 -2.61 0.10
C VAL A 139 -10.21 -3.60 1.08
N ASP A 140 -9.64 -3.10 2.16
CA ASP A 140 -8.97 -3.90 3.19
C ASP A 140 -9.76 -3.88 4.50
N LEU A 141 -9.85 -5.03 5.15
CA LEU A 141 -10.32 -5.23 6.51
C LEU A 141 -9.15 -5.77 7.36
N PRO A 142 -8.33 -4.91 7.96
CA PRO A 142 -7.28 -5.30 8.88
C PRO A 142 -7.86 -5.62 10.26
N ILE A 143 -7.34 -6.68 10.89
CA ILE A 143 -7.61 -7.05 12.28
C ILE A 143 -6.25 -7.28 12.95
N GLU A 144 -5.95 -6.54 14.03
CA GLU A 144 -4.65 -6.51 14.66
C GLU A 144 -4.72 -6.90 16.13
N PHE A 145 -3.74 -7.67 16.58
CA PHE A 145 -3.32 -7.72 17.97
C PHE A 145 -2.16 -6.74 18.17
N ARG A 146 -2.29 -5.86 19.14
CA ARG A 146 -1.40 -4.74 19.38
C ARG A 146 -0.70 -4.86 20.71
N TRP A 147 0.61 -4.75 20.70
CA TRP A 147 1.42 -4.49 21.88
C TRP A 147 2.09 -3.13 21.78
N ARG A 148 2.05 -2.37 22.85
CA ARG A 148 2.69 -1.06 22.96
C ARG A 148 3.08 -0.75 24.40
N ASN A 149 4.15 0.04 24.57
CA ASN A 149 4.54 0.56 25.87
C ASN A 149 4.11 2.01 26.08
N SER A 150 2.94 2.39 25.52
CA SER A 150 2.39 3.74 25.68
C SER A 150 1.93 4.03 27.11
N THR A 151 2.01 5.31 27.47
CA THR A 151 1.43 5.86 28.71
C THR A 151 0.50 7.01 28.30
N TYR A 152 -0.40 7.39 29.19
CA TYR A 152 -1.29 8.54 28.95
C TYR A 152 -0.55 9.87 28.79
N GLU A 153 0.71 9.96 29.25
CA GLU A 153 1.54 11.17 29.17
C GLU A 153 2.40 11.25 27.91
N SER A 154 2.63 10.12 27.24
CA SER A 154 3.58 10.05 26.13
C SER A 154 2.97 9.41 24.88
N THR A 155 3.00 10.18 23.79
CA THR A 155 2.65 9.70 22.46
C THR A 155 3.82 8.99 21.75
N LYS A 156 5.05 9.07 22.33
CA LYS A 156 6.27 8.48 21.75
C LYS A 156 6.56 7.14 22.45
N PHE A 157 6.29 6.03 21.80
CA PHE A 157 6.43 4.68 22.37
C PHE A 157 6.79 3.66 21.30
N TRP A 158 7.31 2.52 21.75
CA TRP A 158 7.50 1.33 20.93
C TRP A 158 6.18 0.60 20.73
N ARG A 159 5.99 0.08 19.52
CA ARG A 159 4.83 -0.73 19.18
C ARG A 159 5.20 -1.93 18.33
N ILE A 160 4.47 -3.03 18.54
CA ILE A 160 4.51 -4.23 17.69
C ILE A 160 3.06 -4.64 17.47
N TYR A 161 2.61 -4.63 16.25
CA TYR A 161 1.27 -5.02 15.86
C TYR A 161 1.36 -6.19 14.90
N ALA A 162 0.60 -7.25 15.15
CA ALA A 162 0.51 -8.42 14.29
C ALA A 162 -0.95 -8.70 13.99
N GLY A 163 -1.29 -9.01 12.75
CA GLY A 163 -2.68 -9.15 12.37
C GLY A 163 -2.90 -9.97 11.11
N LEU A 164 -4.18 -10.06 10.77
CA LEU A 164 -4.67 -10.58 9.51
C LEU A 164 -5.30 -9.45 8.71
N LYS A 165 -5.02 -9.41 7.43
CA LYS A 165 -5.67 -8.49 6.49
C LYS A 165 -6.48 -9.31 5.49
N LEU A 166 -7.77 -9.01 5.43
CA LEU A 166 -8.68 -9.50 4.41
C LEU A 166 -8.88 -8.38 3.39
N SER A 167 -8.71 -8.68 2.12
CA SER A 167 -8.75 -7.71 1.03
C SER A 167 -9.67 -8.16 -0.08
N TYR A 168 -10.45 -7.23 -0.62
CA TYR A 168 -11.28 -7.47 -1.79
C TYR A 168 -10.85 -6.57 -2.94
N ALA A 169 -10.34 -7.17 -4.03
CA ALA A 169 -9.92 -6.47 -5.24
C ALA A 169 -11.15 -6.10 -6.09
N PHE A 170 -11.56 -4.84 -6.02
CA PHE A 170 -12.71 -4.34 -6.78
C PHE A 170 -12.34 -3.87 -8.19
N SER A 171 -11.06 -3.60 -8.46
CA SER A 171 -10.57 -3.24 -9.79
C SER A 171 -9.18 -3.81 -10.01
N THR A 172 -9.01 -4.51 -11.13
CA THR A 172 -7.73 -5.06 -11.55
C THR A 172 -7.43 -4.67 -12.99
N LYS A 173 -6.16 -4.46 -13.33
CA LYS A 173 -5.73 -4.07 -14.67
C LYS A 173 -4.36 -4.62 -15.00
N SER A 174 -4.28 -5.40 -16.06
CA SER A 174 -3.03 -5.79 -16.71
C SER A 174 -2.76 -4.87 -17.88
N ILE A 175 -1.54 -4.39 -18.02
CA ILE A 175 -1.11 -3.48 -19.08
C ILE A 175 0.20 -4.02 -19.64
N LEU A 176 0.17 -4.42 -20.90
CA LEU A 176 1.30 -4.84 -21.70
C LEU A 176 1.59 -3.77 -22.76
N ASP A 177 2.83 -3.34 -22.86
CA ASP A 177 3.34 -2.42 -23.85
C ASP A 177 4.52 -3.09 -24.55
N ASP A 178 4.37 -3.38 -25.84
CA ASP A 178 5.39 -4.02 -26.69
C ASP A 178 6.21 -2.99 -27.50
N GLY A 179 5.94 -1.70 -27.30
CA GLY A 179 6.59 -0.58 -28.01
C GLY A 179 5.84 -0.08 -29.23
N GLU A 180 4.97 -0.89 -29.83
CA GLU A 180 4.08 -0.50 -30.94
C GLU A 180 2.64 -0.34 -30.46
N THR A 181 2.19 -1.22 -29.60
CA THR A 181 0.80 -1.29 -29.12
C THR A 181 0.72 -1.47 -27.62
N THR A 182 -0.28 -0.86 -26.99
CA THR A 182 -0.58 -1.07 -25.57
C THR A 182 -1.85 -1.89 -25.41
N TYR A 183 -1.71 -3.11 -24.91
CA TYR A 183 -2.81 -4.02 -24.58
C TYR A 183 -3.25 -3.85 -23.13
N LYS A 184 -4.57 -3.80 -22.90
CA LYS A 184 -5.15 -3.60 -21.57
C LYS A 184 -6.25 -4.63 -21.31
N ILE A 185 -6.12 -5.35 -20.19
CA ILE A 185 -7.15 -6.26 -19.69
C ILE A 185 -7.60 -5.72 -18.34
N VAL A 186 -8.88 -5.39 -18.24
CA VAL A 186 -9.50 -4.82 -17.03
C VAL A 186 -10.41 -5.86 -16.41
N ASN A 187 -10.39 -5.96 -15.08
CA ASN A 187 -11.24 -6.86 -14.28
C ASN A 187 -11.21 -8.31 -14.79
N ASN A 188 -10.00 -8.83 -14.96
CA ASN A 188 -9.76 -10.21 -15.31
C ASN A 188 -10.48 -11.15 -14.33
N SER A 189 -11.33 -12.06 -14.87
CA SER A 189 -12.10 -13.04 -14.09
C SER A 189 -11.26 -14.06 -13.34
N ASP A 190 -10.06 -14.33 -13.86
CA ASP A 190 -9.16 -15.33 -13.33
C ASP A 190 -8.35 -14.80 -12.12
N VAL A 191 -8.47 -13.51 -11.83
CA VAL A 191 -7.87 -12.92 -10.61
C VAL A 191 -8.69 -13.31 -9.39
N ASN A 192 -8.00 -13.80 -8.37
CA ASN A 192 -8.60 -14.04 -7.07
C ASN A 192 -8.93 -12.70 -6.40
N LYS A 193 -10.22 -12.33 -6.43
CA LYS A 193 -10.67 -11.05 -5.89
C LYS A 193 -10.58 -10.99 -4.37
N PHE A 194 -10.72 -12.14 -3.70
CA PHE A 194 -10.59 -12.22 -2.25
C PHE A 194 -9.18 -12.67 -1.87
N GLN A 195 -8.41 -11.77 -1.27
CA GLN A 195 -7.04 -11.99 -0.86
C GLN A 195 -6.92 -11.85 0.66
N TYR A 196 -6.11 -12.67 1.28
CA TYR A 196 -5.90 -12.60 2.72
C TYR A 196 -4.50 -13.06 3.10
N GLY A 197 -4.04 -12.56 4.25
CA GLY A 197 -2.72 -12.94 4.77
C GLY A 197 -2.37 -12.25 6.07
N PRO A 198 -1.39 -12.79 6.81
CA PRO A 198 -0.84 -12.16 7.98
C PRO A 198 0.02 -10.95 7.62
N TYR A 199 0.09 -10.04 8.56
CA TYR A 199 1.06 -8.95 8.50
C TYR A 199 1.59 -8.62 9.90
N ILE A 200 2.74 -7.98 9.92
CA ILE A 200 3.36 -7.47 11.13
C ILE A 200 3.85 -6.05 10.87
N SER A 201 3.74 -5.21 11.87
CA SER A 201 4.43 -3.91 11.92
C SER A 201 5.12 -3.71 13.26
N ALA A 202 6.29 -3.12 13.24
CA ALA A 202 7.06 -2.82 14.44
C ALA A 202 7.83 -1.51 14.28
N GLY A 203 7.86 -0.69 15.33
CA GLY A 203 8.59 0.56 15.27
C GLY A 203 8.42 1.45 16.50
N TYR A 204 8.87 2.68 16.34
CA TYR A 204 8.84 3.69 17.37
C TYR A 204 8.13 4.94 16.87
N ASN A 205 7.20 5.45 17.68
CA ASN A 205 6.40 6.62 17.35
C ASN A 205 5.66 6.43 16.01
N THR A 206 5.84 7.34 15.05
CA THR A 206 5.18 7.33 13.74
C THR A 206 5.81 6.34 12.75
N TRP A 207 7.11 6.03 12.90
CA TRP A 207 7.87 5.22 11.96
C TRP A 207 7.81 3.74 12.29
N ASN A 208 7.21 2.93 11.42
CA ASN A 208 7.12 1.50 11.64
C ASN A 208 7.48 0.74 10.35
N VAL A 209 8.28 -0.30 10.47
CA VAL A 209 8.49 -1.27 9.40
C VAL A 209 7.24 -2.14 9.29
N TYR A 210 6.89 -2.49 8.08
CA TYR A 210 5.69 -3.27 7.75
C TYR A 210 6.03 -4.42 6.81
N MET A 211 5.45 -5.60 7.06
CA MET A 211 5.54 -6.75 6.19
C MET A 211 4.19 -7.46 6.13
N TYR A 212 3.72 -7.78 4.93
CA TYR A 212 2.51 -8.57 4.66
C TYR A 212 2.85 -9.73 3.74
N TYR A 213 2.27 -10.90 3.99
CA TYR A 213 2.39 -12.07 3.12
C TYR A 213 1.01 -12.60 2.75
N GLY A 214 0.72 -12.68 1.44
CA GLY A 214 -0.53 -13.26 0.91
C GLY A 214 -0.50 -14.77 1.02
N LEU A 215 -1.52 -15.36 1.64
CA LEU A 215 -1.63 -16.82 1.79
C LEU A 215 -2.22 -17.51 0.58
N ASN A 216 -3.09 -16.83 -0.14
CA ASN A 216 -3.70 -17.36 -1.35
C ASN A 216 -3.09 -16.75 -2.62
N PRO A 217 -3.10 -17.48 -3.74
CA PRO A 217 -2.53 -16.98 -4.99
C PRO A 217 -3.34 -15.82 -5.58
N LEU A 218 -2.66 -14.98 -6.37
CA LEU A 218 -3.27 -13.87 -7.10
C LEU A 218 -4.25 -14.34 -8.19
N PHE A 219 -4.04 -15.53 -8.75
CA PHE A 219 -4.81 -16.09 -9.84
C PHE A 219 -5.46 -17.41 -9.44
N ASN A 220 -6.66 -17.69 -9.92
CA ASN A 220 -7.43 -18.89 -9.62
C ASN A 220 -7.05 -20.05 -10.54
N ASN A 221 -6.21 -20.99 -10.07
CA ASN A 221 -5.87 -22.25 -10.73
C ASN A 221 -5.48 -22.11 -12.23
N ILE A 222 -4.75 -21.07 -12.56
CA ILE A 222 -4.31 -20.78 -13.92
C ILE A 222 -2.98 -21.48 -14.21
N LYS A 223 -2.84 -21.92 -15.46
CA LYS A 223 -1.56 -22.41 -16.00
C LYS A 223 -1.06 -21.46 -17.09
N THR A 224 0.24 -21.32 -17.16
CA THR A 224 0.91 -20.62 -18.25
C THR A 224 0.81 -21.45 -19.56
N ALA A 225 1.06 -20.83 -20.70
CA ALA A 225 1.15 -21.50 -22.00
C ALA A 225 2.19 -22.63 -22.01
N SER A 226 3.21 -22.56 -21.15
CA SER A 226 4.19 -23.63 -20.93
C SER A 226 3.71 -24.76 -20.01
N GLY A 227 2.48 -24.70 -19.48
CA GLY A 227 1.88 -25.69 -18.58
C GLY A 227 2.25 -25.53 -17.11
N SER A 228 3.05 -24.54 -16.73
CA SER A 228 3.42 -24.30 -15.34
C SER A 228 2.24 -23.67 -14.55
N SER A 229 2.01 -24.12 -13.31
CA SER A 229 1.01 -23.50 -12.42
C SER A 229 1.38 -22.06 -12.07
N LEU A 230 0.39 -21.18 -11.96
CA LEU A 230 0.54 -19.77 -11.65
C LEU A 230 0.05 -19.48 -10.22
N ASP A 231 0.68 -20.12 -9.22
CA ASP A 231 0.33 -20.00 -7.78
C ASP A 231 1.00 -18.79 -7.10
N VAL A 232 1.18 -17.73 -7.84
CA VAL A 232 1.91 -16.52 -7.43
C VAL A 232 1.21 -15.83 -6.27
N LYS A 233 1.95 -15.58 -5.19
CA LYS A 233 1.49 -14.86 -3.99
C LYS A 233 2.19 -13.51 -3.84
N THR A 234 1.65 -12.66 -2.96
CA THR A 234 2.20 -11.32 -2.72
C THR A 234 2.99 -11.28 -1.42
N LEU A 235 4.14 -10.60 -1.45
CA LEU A 235 4.92 -10.22 -0.28
C LEU A 235 5.16 -8.70 -0.36
N ASN A 236 4.62 -7.94 0.61
CA ASN A 236 4.75 -6.50 0.63
C ASN A 236 5.61 -6.09 1.83
N ILE A 237 6.70 -5.36 1.59
CA ILE A 237 7.62 -4.90 2.64
C ILE A 237 7.76 -3.38 2.51
N GLY A 238 7.69 -2.65 3.62
CA GLY A 238 7.79 -1.20 3.58
C GLY A 238 7.64 -0.51 4.91
N LEU A 239 7.07 0.67 4.87
CA LEU A 239 6.83 1.51 6.04
C LEU A 239 5.32 1.74 6.21
N ILE A 240 4.88 1.78 7.46
CA ILE A 240 3.54 2.18 7.84
C ILE A 240 3.60 3.28 8.91
N PHE A 241 2.80 4.30 8.72
CA PHE A 241 2.70 5.46 9.57
C PHE A 241 1.33 5.46 10.24
N TYR A 242 1.33 5.51 11.57
CA TYR A 242 0.10 5.63 12.35
C TYR A 242 -0.03 7.06 12.87
N ILE A 243 -1.18 7.66 12.61
CA ILE A 243 -1.53 9.04 12.96
C ILE A 243 -2.74 8.97 13.88
N LEU A 244 -2.60 9.55 15.07
CA LEU A 244 -3.65 9.67 16.08
C LEU A 244 -4.58 10.83 15.78
#